data_a4bb87907990c2c4e917f3184467c9cd
#
_entry.id   a4bb87907990c2c4e917f3184467c9cd
#
_cell.length_a   1.000
_cell.length_b   1.000
_cell.length_c   1.000
_cell.angle_alpha   90.00
_cell.angle_beta   90.00
_cell.angle_gamma   90.00
#
_symmetry.space_group_name_H-M   'P 1'
#
loop_
_entity.id
_entity.type
_entity.pdbx_description
1 polymer ?
#
loop_
_entity_poly.entity_id
_entity_poly.type
_entity_poly.pdbx_seq_one_letter_code
_entity_poly.pdbx_strand_id
1 'polypeptide(L)'
;MRILKGKLHVATQSQLMKEVHSIKRWDVTPYTELRLKERNIPTEDVLTVCREGDLVEYHNDKGTRRVLLRDINGTCAVLDLDKHSIVTAYTNEPTNNHPHLQRQRYLFG
;
A
#
# COMPACT_ATOMS: atom_id res chain seq x y z
N MET A 1 -10.01 -8.39 7.93
CA MET A 1 -10.58 -8.90 6.66
C MET A 1 -9.88 -8.24 5.49
N ARG A 2 -9.44 -9.03 4.54
CA ARG A 2 -8.73 -8.57 3.35
C ARG A 2 -9.66 -8.60 2.16
N ILE A 3 -9.75 -7.49 1.44
CA ILE A 3 -10.64 -7.36 0.29
C ILE A 3 -9.84 -6.87 -0.91
N LEU A 4 -9.83 -7.67 -2.00
CA LEU A 4 -9.23 -7.26 -3.26
C LEU A 4 -10.06 -6.13 -3.87
N LYS A 5 -9.41 -5.25 -4.63
CA LYS A 5 -10.07 -4.12 -5.28
C LYS A 5 -11.34 -4.52 -6.04
N GLY A 6 -11.28 -5.62 -6.78
CA GLY A 6 -12.41 -6.07 -7.59
C GLY A 6 -13.64 -6.51 -6.79
N LYS A 7 -13.49 -6.70 -5.48
CA LYS A 7 -14.60 -7.05 -4.58
C LYS A 7 -15.12 -5.86 -3.79
N LEU A 8 -14.45 -4.71 -3.89
CA LEU A 8 -14.89 -3.50 -3.21
C LEU A 8 -15.92 -2.75 -4.05
N HIS A 9 -16.91 -2.19 -3.38
CA HIS A 9 -17.84 -1.28 -4.04
C HIS A 9 -17.09 -0.07 -4.58
N VAL A 10 -17.50 0.42 -5.75
CA VAL A 10 -16.83 1.56 -6.39
C VAL A 10 -16.79 2.80 -5.49
N ALA A 11 -17.88 3.07 -4.77
CA ALA A 11 -17.92 4.19 -3.85
C ALA A 11 -16.89 4.05 -2.73
N THR A 12 -16.70 2.83 -2.21
CA THR A 12 -15.70 2.55 -1.18
C THR A 12 -14.30 2.74 -1.72
N GLN A 13 -14.03 2.27 -2.94
CA GLN A 13 -12.72 2.50 -3.59
C GLN A 13 -12.41 3.98 -3.69
N SER A 14 -13.38 4.77 -4.14
CA SER A 14 -13.21 6.22 -4.29
C SER A 14 -12.96 6.90 -2.95
N GLN A 15 -13.68 6.52 -1.91
CA GLN A 15 -13.48 7.07 -0.57
C GLN A 15 -12.10 6.75 -0.02
N LEU A 16 -11.63 5.51 -0.18
CA LEU A 16 -10.31 5.10 0.27
C LEU A 16 -9.23 5.90 -0.44
N MET A 17 -9.35 6.07 -1.77
CA MET A 17 -8.38 6.84 -2.53
C MET A 17 -8.39 8.31 -2.16
N LYS A 18 -9.56 8.89 -1.90
CA LYS A 18 -9.64 10.27 -1.41
C LYS A 18 -8.95 10.42 -0.06
N GLU A 19 -9.16 9.47 0.83
CA GLU A 19 -8.51 9.48 2.14
C GLU A 19 -7.00 9.41 1.99
N VAL A 20 -6.50 8.48 1.20
CA VAL A 20 -5.06 8.32 0.94
C VAL A 20 -4.46 9.62 0.39
N HIS A 21 -5.11 10.20 -0.61
CA HIS A 21 -4.61 11.43 -1.26
C HIS A 21 -4.72 12.67 -0.37
N SER A 22 -5.57 12.63 0.66
CA SER A 22 -5.67 13.73 1.62
C SER A 22 -4.55 13.74 2.64
N ILE A 23 -3.88 12.61 2.83
CA ILE A 23 -2.78 12.49 3.77
C ILE A 23 -1.52 13.05 3.12
N LYS A 24 -1.06 14.18 3.67
CA LYS A 24 0.08 14.89 3.07
C LYS A 24 1.43 14.40 3.59
N ARG A 25 1.43 13.74 4.73
CA ARG A 25 2.66 13.28 5.33
C ARG A 25 2.50 11.84 5.81
N TRP A 26 3.42 10.98 5.36
CA TRP A 26 3.47 9.58 5.75
C TRP A 26 4.69 9.34 6.63
N ASP A 27 4.49 8.70 7.77
CA ASP A 27 5.58 8.33 8.64
C ASP A 27 6.29 7.09 8.13
N VAL A 28 7.61 7.12 8.19
CA VAL A 28 8.45 5.98 7.84
C VAL A 28 9.29 5.65 9.07
N THR A 29 9.07 4.46 9.65
CA THR A 29 9.84 4.05 10.83
C THR A 29 11.27 3.66 10.44
N PRO A 30 12.23 3.68 11.38
CA PRO A 30 13.60 3.21 11.09
C PRO A 30 13.63 1.77 10.56
N TYR A 31 12.76 0.92 11.05
CA TYR A 31 12.63 -0.45 10.56
C TYR A 31 12.22 -0.49 9.09
N THR A 32 11.22 0.31 8.73
CA THR A 32 10.76 0.39 7.35
C THR A 32 11.85 0.97 6.44
N GLU A 33 12.56 2.00 6.89
CA GLU A 33 13.68 2.57 6.13
C GLU A 33 14.75 1.52 5.85
N LEU A 34 15.08 0.70 6.84
CA LEU A 34 16.05 -0.36 6.67
C LEU A 34 15.59 -1.38 5.62
N ARG A 35 14.32 -1.75 5.67
CA ARG A 35 13.74 -2.68 4.69
C ARG A 35 13.77 -2.12 3.28
N LEU A 36 13.49 -0.82 3.12
CA LEU A 36 13.56 -0.18 1.81
C LEU A 36 14.98 -0.22 1.25
N LYS A 37 15.97 0.06 2.10
CA LYS A 37 17.38 -0.03 1.68
C LYS A 37 17.76 -1.44 1.26
N GLU A 38 17.36 -2.43 2.03
CA GLU A 38 17.63 -3.85 1.70
C GLU A 38 17.03 -4.24 0.36
N ARG A 39 15.91 -3.64 -0.01
CA ARG A 39 15.19 -3.93 -1.25
C ARG A 39 15.54 -2.98 -2.39
N ASN A 40 16.47 -2.05 -2.16
CA ASN A 40 16.87 -1.04 -3.13
C ASN A 40 15.69 -0.19 -3.63
N ILE A 41 14.79 0.18 -2.71
CA ILE A 41 13.63 1.03 -3.04
C ILE A 41 13.87 2.39 -2.40
N PRO A 42 14.05 3.45 -3.21
CA PRO A 42 14.16 4.81 -2.67
C PRO A 42 12.86 5.23 -2.00
N THR A 43 12.95 5.95 -0.89
CA THR A 43 11.78 6.47 -0.19
C THR A 43 10.91 7.32 -1.11
N GLU A 44 11.53 8.08 -2.02
CA GLU A 44 10.82 8.89 -3.01
C GLU A 44 9.86 8.07 -3.86
N ASP A 45 10.28 6.86 -4.24
CA ASP A 45 9.44 5.98 -5.06
C ASP A 45 8.20 5.53 -4.27
N VAL A 46 8.37 5.27 -2.98
CA VAL A 46 7.25 4.90 -2.12
C VAL A 46 6.28 6.07 -1.95
N LEU A 47 6.80 7.27 -1.77
CA LEU A 47 5.96 8.47 -1.67
C LEU A 47 5.20 8.72 -2.97
N THR A 48 5.81 8.42 -4.11
CA THR A 48 5.13 8.49 -5.41
C THR A 48 3.95 7.51 -5.47
N VAL A 49 4.13 6.30 -4.97
CA VAL A 49 3.03 5.33 -4.88
C VAL A 49 1.89 5.88 -4.03
N CYS A 50 2.21 6.54 -2.92
CA CYS A 50 1.18 7.13 -2.07
C CYS A 50 0.37 8.21 -2.80
N ARG A 51 0.99 8.95 -3.72
CA ARG A 51 0.33 10.01 -4.48
C ARG A 51 -0.37 9.52 -5.75
N GLU A 52 0.19 8.52 -6.42
CA GLU A 52 -0.21 8.14 -7.77
C GLU A 52 -0.60 6.67 -7.92
N GLY A 53 -0.38 5.85 -6.91
CA GLY A 53 -0.64 4.42 -6.99
C GLY A 53 -2.12 4.08 -7.03
N ASP A 54 -2.43 2.95 -7.65
CA ASP A 54 -3.78 2.40 -7.67
C ASP A 54 -4.01 1.44 -6.53
N LEU A 55 -5.23 1.42 -6.04
CA LEU A 55 -5.64 0.50 -4.99
C LEU A 55 -5.63 -0.94 -5.51
N VAL A 56 -4.98 -1.83 -4.80
CA VAL A 56 -4.95 -3.28 -5.09
C VAL A 56 -5.78 -4.05 -4.07
N GLU A 57 -5.60 -3.77 -2.79
CA GLU A 57 -6.29 -4.45 -1.71
C GLU A 57 -6.61 -3.50 -0.58
N TYR A 58 -7.66 -3.83 0.13
CA TYR A 58 -8.02 -3.17 1.39
C TYR A 58 -8.12 -4.22 2.48
N HIS A 59 -7.58 -3.90 3.64
CA HIS A 59 -7.63 -4.77 4.81
C HIS A 59 -8.12 -4.00 6.02
N ASN A 60 -9.12 -4.58 6.70
CA ASN A 60 -9.59 -4.04 7.97
C ASN A 60 -9.66 -5.19 8.97
N ASP A 61 -8.81 -5.12 9.98
CA ASP A 61 -8.77 -6.11 11.05
C ASP A 61 -8.89 -5.39 12.38
N LYS A 62 -10.04 -5.55 13.04
CA LYS A 62 -10.32 -4.97 14.36
C LYS A 62 -10.03 -3.47 14.42
N GLY A 63 -10.39 -2.76 13.37
CA GLY A 63 -10.23 -1.31 13.31
C GLY A 63 -8.90 -0.84 12.75
N THR A 64 -7.95 -1.73 12.52
CA THR A 64 -6.71 -1.38 11.83
C THR A 64 -6.95 -1.46 10.33
N ARG A 65 -6.92 -0.31 9.68
CA ARG A 65 -7.20 -0.22 8.25
C ARG A 65 -5.91 -0.05 7.46
N ARG A 66 -5.68 -0.93 6.50
CA ARG A 66 -4.50 -0.89 5.63
C ARG A 66 -4.91 -0.99 4.17
N VAL A 67 -4.16 -0.32 3.32
CA VAL A 67 -4.34 -0.41 1.87
C VAL A 67 -3.03 -0.84 1.23
N LEU A 68 -3.14 -1.61 0.16
CA LEU A 68 -2.02 -1.95 -0.71
C LEU A 68 -2.21 -1.16 -2.00
N LEU A 69 -1.24 -0.32 -2.31
CA LEU A 69 -1.21 0.45 -3.55
C LEU A 69 -0.07 -0.02 -4.43
N ARG A 70 -0.23 0.15 -5.74
CA ARG A 70 0.81 -0.18 -6.72
C ARG A 70 0.83 0.88 -7.81
N ASP A 71 2.02 1.35 -8.18
CA ASP A 71 2.16 2.31 -9.28
C ASP A 71 2.43 1.61 -10.60
N ILE A 72 2.56 2.42 -11.65
CA ILE A 72 2.78 1.91 -13.01
C ILE A 72 4.14 1.20 -13.16
N ASN A 73 5.10 1.52 -12.30
CA ASN A 73 6.43 0.91 -12.34
C ASN A 73 6.51 -0.39 -11.54
N GLY A 74 5.43 -0.77 -10.89
CA GLY A 74 5.39 -1.99 -10.09
C GLY A 74 5.86 -1.82 -8.65
N THR A 75 6.06 -0.60 -8.20
CA THR A 75 6.34 -0.33 -6.79
C THR A 75 5.05 -0.44 -6.01
N CYS A 76 5.06 -1.28 -4.97
CA CYS A 76 3.91 -1.53 -4.12
C CYS A 76 4.18 -1.01 -2.72
N ALA A 77 3.16 -0.45 -2.09
CA ALA A 77 3.26 0.04 -0.72
C ALA A 77 2.05 -0.38 0.08
N VAL A 78 2.29 -0.85 1.30
CA VAL A 78 1.24 -1.14 2.27
C VAL A 78 1.21 0.03 3.25
N LEU A 79 0.06 0.67 3.37
CA LEU A 79 -0.11 1.89 4.16
C LEU A 79 -1.11 1.64 5.29
N ASP A 80 -0.80 2.14 6.47
CA ASP A 80 -1.73 2.17 7.60
C ASP A 80 -2.47 3.51 7.55
N LEU A 81 -3.78 3.46 7.29
CA LEU A 81 -4.60 4.65 7.14
C LEU A 81 -4.85 5.38 8.45
N ASP A 82 -4.81 4.68 9.57
CA ASP A 82 -5.12 5.28 10.87
C ASP A 82 -3.89 5.94 11.49
N LYS A 83 -2.72 5.35 11.27
CA LYS A 83 -1.46 5.88 11.78
C LYS A 83 -0.74 6.77 10.77
N HIS A 84 -1.23 6.86 9.54
CA HIS A 84 -0.58 7.56 8.44
C HIS A 84 0.88 7.12 8.27
N SER A 85 1.10 5.81 8.29
CA SER A 85 2.45 5.25 8.22
C SER A 85 2.59 4.27 7.08
N ILE A 86 3.82 4.20 6.54
CA ILE A 86 4.19 3.20 5.55
C ILE A 86 4.60 1.94 6.29
N VAL A 87 3.83 0.87 6.13
CA VAL A 87 4.09 -0.41 6.81
C VAL A 87 5.23 -1.13 6.13
N THR A 88 5.16 -1.26 4.81
CA THR A 88 6.19 -1.90 4.01
C THR A 88 6.05 -1.49 2.54
N ALA A 89 7.07 -1.79 1.75
CA ALA A 89 7.03 -1.60 0.31
C ALA A 89 7.89 -2.68 -0.37
N TYR A 90 7.52 -3.02 -1.58
CA TYR A 90 8.24 -4.01 -2.39
C TYR A 90 7.98 -3.73 -3.87
N THR A 91 8.69 -4.43 -4.75
CA THR A 91 8.49 -4.26 -6.19
C THR A 91 7.77 -5.47 -6.77
N ASN A 92 6.86 -5.21 -7.71
CA ASN A 92 6.16 -6.23 -8.47
C ASN A 92 5.65 -5.62 -9.76
N GLU A 93 5.86 -6.30 -10.88
CA GLU A 93 5.45 -5.76 -12.16
C GLU A 93 3.94 -5.54 -12.22
N PRO A 94 3.47 -4.41 -12.79
CA PRO A 94 2.04 -4.10 -12.83
C PRO A 94 1.19 -5.14 -13.54
N THR A 95 1.75 -5.81 -14.54
CA THR A 95 1.04 -6.82 -15.31
C THR A 95 1.13 -8.22 -14.71
N ASN A 96 1.91 -8.38 -13.67
CA ASN A 96 2.13 -9.65 -13.04
C ASN A 96 1.08 -9.94 -11.98
N ASN A 97 0.20 -10.90 -12.24
CA ASN A 97 -0.76 -11.39 -11.27
C ASN A 97 -0.11 -12.38 -10.30
N HIS A 98 1.00 -11.97 -9.75
CA HIS A 98 1.76 -12.85 -8.90
C HIS A 98 0.93 -13.26 -7.67
N PRO A 99 0.86 -14.57 -7.35
CA PRO A 99 0.01 -15.01 -6.23
C PRO A 99 0.32 -14.35 -4.90
N HIS A 100 1.55 -13.90 -4.68
CA HIS A 100 1.89 -13.30 -3.42
C HIS A 100 1.25 -11.93 -3.18
N LEU A 101 0.72 -11.26 -4.21
CA LEU A 101 -0.09 -10.06 -4.00
C LEU A 101 -1.36 -10.36 -3.21
N GLN A 102 -1.78 -11.60 -3.20
CA GLN A 102 -2.99 -12.03 -2.50
C GLN A 102 -2.71 -12.54 -1.10
N ARG A 103 -1.46 -12.63 -0.71
CA ARG A 103 -1.07 -13.18 0.59
C ARG A 103 -1.12 -12.11 1.67
N GLN A 104 -1.68 -12.47 2.80
CA GLN A 104 -1.82 -11.55 3.93
C GLN A 104 -0.51 -10.99 4.42
N ARG A 105 0.59 -11.73 4.28
CA ARG A 105 1.89 -11.26 4.77
C ARG A 105 2.31 -9.92 4.18
N TYR A 106 1.81 -9.57 2.99
CA TYR A 106 2.11 -8.28 2.37
C TYR A 106 1.29 -7.15 2.96
N LEU A 107 0.20 -7.48 3.61
CA LEU A 107 -0.64 -6.50 4.31
C LEU A 107 -0.17 -6.28 5.74
N PHE A 108 0.49 -7.26 6.31
CA PHE A 108 0.94 -7.19 7.70
C PHE A 108 2.42 -6.89 7.85
N GLY A 109 3.10 -6.70 6.76
CA GLY A 109 4.52 -6.39 6.79
C GLY A 109 5.37 -7.62 6.91
#